data_61c8e47c20e64da8373978b4b5bcd901
#
_entry.id   61c8e47c20e64da8373978b4b5bcd901
#
_cell.length_a   1.000
_cell.length_b   1.000
_cell.length_c   1.000
_cell.angle_alpha   90.00
_cell.angle_beta   90.00
_cell.angle_gamma   90.00
#
_symmetry.space_group_name_H-M   'P 1'
#
loop_
_entity.id
_entity.type
_entity.pdbx_description
1 polymer ?
#
loop_
_entity_poly.entity_id
_entity_poly.type
_entity_poly.pdbx_seq_one_letter_code
_entity_poly.pdbx_strand_id
1 'polypeptide(L)'
;MDYDSVGVSLQDQDFFNAKLAAKMPWLGGQAGAVDVGGDYLVSGCDGIGTKIKLYLENKDVKGVSIKNLGQDLVAMVFNDIVCFGATPLFMNDYLAVPSIDDEYLELIDGINDALKELEGKPPLISGETAIHPDIETFDIAGFGVGACPKANYIDGKNIKEGDVILGLRSSGFHSNGYTLIRKVWLEKEALRSKDRDEIIKRLLTPSRIYVNTILAVLRKYAPSINGICHITGGGRENLNRLMGENLNLRP
;
A
#
# COMPACT_ATOMS: atom_id res chain seq x y z
N MET A 1 11.14 5.08 21.43
CA MET A 1 9.77 5.35 21.01
C MET A 1 9.46 4.36 19.91
N ASP A 2 8.43 3.56 20.09
CA ASP A 2 8.03 2.45 19.23
C ASP A 2 6.55 2.61 18.85
N TYR A 3 6.01 1.67 18.08
CA TYR A 3 4.61 1.70 17.65
C TYR A 3 3.62 1.63 18.81
N ASP A 4 3.92 0.84 19.86
CA ASP A 4 3.05 0.71 21.02
C ASP A 4 2.90 2.05 21.78
N SER A 5 3.98 2.81 21.88
CA SER A 5 3.97 4.13 22.53
C SER A 5 3.11 5.19 21.82
N VAL A 6 2.67 4.91 20.58
CA VAL A 6 1.80 5.78 19.78
C VAL A 6 0.41 5.19 19.55
N GLY A 7 0.06 4.13 20.29
CA GLY A 7 -1.25 3.50 20.22
C GLY A 7 -1.46 2.55 19.04
N VAL A 8 -0.38 2.09 18.39
CA VAL A 8 -0.41 1.10 17.31
C VAL A 8 0.24 -0.19 17.85
N SER A 9 -0.57 -1.14 18.27
CA SER A 9 -0.09 -2.45 18.73
C SER A 9 0.02 -3.42 17.56
N LEU A 10 1.24 -3.73 17.14
CA LEU A 10 1.48 -4.77 16.14
C LEU A 10 1.11 -6.15 16.67
N GLN A 11 1.30 -6.40 17.97
CA GLN A 11 0.93 -7.66 18.61
C GLN A 11 -0.58 -7.89 18.58
N ASP A 12 -1.39 -6.86 18.86
CA ASP A 12 -2.85 -6.98 18.79
C ASP A 12 -3.31 -7.22 17.36
N GLN A 13 -2.67 -6.58 16.38
CA GLN A 13 -2.95 -6.80 14.97
C GLN A 13 -2.61 -8.24 14.56
N ASP A 14 -1.45 -8.74 14.95
CA ASP A 14 -1.04 -10.14 14.64
C ASP A 14 -1.96 -11.15 15.31
N PHE A 15 -2.35 -10.90 16.56
CA PHE A 15 -3.31 -11.75 17.28
C PHE A 15 -4.69 -11.75 16.61
N PHE A 16 -5.17 -10.58 16.18
CA PHE A 16 -6.42 -10.49 15.43
C PHE A 16 -6.32 -11.24 14.10
N ASN A 17 -5.24 -11.04 13.34
CA ASN A 17 -5.00 -11.71 12.06
C ASN A 17 -4.92 -13.24 12.22
N ALA A 18 -4.29 -13.73 13.29
CA ALA A 18 -4.25 -15.17 13.58
C ALA A 18 -5.66 -15.74 13.84
N LYS A 19 -6.51 -15.03 14.59
CA LYS A 19 -7.91 -15.42 14.80
C LYS A 19 -8.71 -15.39 13.52
N LEU A 20 -8.46 -14.40 12.66
CA LEU A 20 -9.12 -14.26 11.37
C LEU A 20 -8.73 -15.41 10.44
N ALA A 21 -7.43 -15.74 10.35
CA ALA A 21 -6.92 -16.87 9.57
C ALA A 21 -7.50 -18.21 10.05
N ALA A 22 -7.66 -18.40 11.35
CA ALA A 22 -8.30 -19.60 11.92
C ALA A 22 -9.78 -19.74 11.50
N LYS A 23 -10.49 -18.61 11.32
CA LYS A 23 -11.88 -18.59 10.86
C LYS A 23 -12.00 -18.71 9.34
N MET A 24 -11.05 -18.15 8.62
CA MET A 24 -11.05 -18.03 7.17
C MET A 24 -9.69 -18.49 6.60
N PRO A 25 -9.42 -19.81 6.56
CA PRO A 25 -8.11 -20.34 6.15
C PRO A 25 -7.74 -20.05 4.69
N TRP A 26 -8.69 -19.58 3.89
CA TRP A 26 -8.47 -19.14 2.50
C TRP A 26 -8.08 -17.65 2.39
N LEU A 27 -8.05 -16.92 3.50
CA LEU A 27 -7.68 -15.50 3.49
C LEU A 27 -6.22 -15.33 3.12
N GLY A 28 -5.94 -14.52 2.10
CA GLY A 28 -4.59 -14.18 1.67
C GLY A 28 -3.88 -13.22 2.64
N GLY A 29 -2.55 -13.15 2.53
CA GLY A 29 -1.72 -12.25 3.33
C GLY A 29 -1.75 -10.80 2.83
N GLN A 30 -1.01 -10.50 1.75
CA GLN A 30 -0.98 -9.16 1.13
C GLN A 30 -2.20 -8.92 0.24
N ALA A 31 -2.59 -9.93 -0.55
CA ALA A 31 -3.81 -9.95 -1.35
C ALA A 31 -4.39 -11.35 -1.35
N GLY A 32 -5.66 -11.48 -1.72
CA GLY A 32 -6.36 -12.76 -1.88
C GLY A 32 -6.46 -13.16 -3.35
N ALA A 33 -6.49 -14.46 -3.64
CA ALA A 33 -6.64 -14.97 -4.99
C ALA A 33 -7.80 -15.95 -5.10
N VAL A 34 -8.57 -15.84 -6.18
CA VAL A 34 -9.68 -16.75 -6.51
C VAL A 34 -9.42 -17.37 -7.88
N ASP A 35 -9.57 -18.70 -7.94
CA ASP A 35 -9.47 -19.49 -9.17
C ASP A 35 -10.73 -19.25 -10.05
N VAL A 36 -10.52 -18.79 -11.27
CA VAL A 36 -11.59 -18.54 -12.25
C VAL A 36 -11.43 -19.39 -13.53
N GLY A 37 -10.81 -20.54 -13.39
CA GLY A 37 -10.56 -21.47 -14.49
C GLY A 37 -9.11 -21.44 -14.98
N GLY A 38 -8.78 -20.69 -16.04
CA GLY A 38 -7.40 -20.57 -16.55
C GLY A 38 -6.51 -19.64 -15.76
N ASP A 39 -7.11 -18.67 -15.04
CA ASP A 39 -6.45 -17.59 -14.33
C ASP A 39 -6.81 -17.56 -12.85
N TYR A 40 -6.01 -16.81 -12.07
CA TYR A 40 -6.40 -16.29 -10.77
C TYR A 40 -6.83 -14.82 -10.91
N LEU A 41 -7.95 -14.46 -10.28
CA LEU A 41 -8.23 -13.07 -9.93
C LEU A 41 -7.59 -12.80 -8.57
N VAL A 42 -6.73 -11.81 -8.54
CA VAL A 42 -6.02 -11.36 -7.32
C VAL A 42 -6.63 -10.04 -6.90
N SER A 43 -7.05 -9.95 -5.65
CA SER A 43 -7.71 -8.79 -5.09
C SER A 43 -7.01 -8.31 -3.83
N GLY A 44 -6.82 -7.00 -3.71
CA GLY A 44 -6.30 -6.33 -2.53
C GLY A 44 -7.18 -5.15 -2.14
N CYS A 45 -7.25 -4.88 -0.85
CA CYS A 45 -7.92 -3.72 -0.28
C CYS A 45 -6.99 -3.04 0.71
N ASP A 46 -6.74 -1.75 0.53
CA ASP A 46 -5.88 -0.98 1.43
C ASP A 46 -6.30 0.48 1.47
N GLY A 47 -5.81 1.22 2.47
CA GLY A 47 -5.99 2.64 2.64
C GLY A 47 -4.66 3.41 2.68
N ILE A 48 -4.74 4.73 2.90
CA ILE A 48 -3.56 5.59 2.99
C ILE A 48 -3.10 5.74 4.45
N GLY A 49 -4.00 5.50 5.39
CA GLY A 49 -3.75 5.62 6.82
C GLY A 49 -3.48 7.07 7.27
N THR A 50 -2.70 7.22 8.34
CA THR A 50 -2.51 8.51 9.02
C THR A 50 -1.64 9.53 8.27
N LYS A 51 -1.16 9.22 7.07
CA LYS A 51 -0.56 10.20 6.14
C LYS A 51 -1.55 11.30 5.79
N ILE A 52 -2.85 10.99 5.72
CA ILE A 52 -3.94 11.95 5.52
C ILE A 52 -3.88 13.08 6.56
N LYS A 53 -3.69 12.75 7.84
CA LYS A 53 -3.61 13.75 8.91
C LYS A 53 -2.42 14.70 8.72
N LEU A 54 -1.26 14.17 8.31
CA LEU A 54 -0.10 15.01 8.00
C LEU A 54 -0.38 15.94 6.82
N TYR A 55 -1.07 15.46 5.79
CA TYR A 55 -1.50 16.28 4.66
C TYR A 55 -2.40 17.43 5.14
N LEU A 56 -3.48 17.14 5.86
CA LEU A 56 -4.46 18.12 6.32
C LEU A 56 -3.83 19.21 7.21
N GLU A 57 -2.85 18.85 8.05
CA GLU A 57 -2.11 19.78 8.89
C GLU A 57 -1.13 20.68 8.11
N ASN A 58 -0.85 20.37 6.83
CA ASN A 58 0.20 21.02 6.04
C ASN A 58 -0.19 21.30 4.57
N LYS A 59 -1.47 21.32 4.26
CA LYS A 59 -1.95 21.50 2.87
C LYS A 59 -1.58 22.86 2.27
N ASP A 60 -1.31 23.86 3.12
CA ASP A 60 -0.88 25.21 2.69
C ASP A 60 0.61 25.27 2.27
N VAL A 61 1.38 24.22 2.52
CA VAL A 61 2.80 24.16 2.11
C VAL A 61 2.90 24.07 0.60
N LYS A 62 3.56 25.03 -0.04
CA LYS A 62 3.70 25.07 -1.49
C LYS A 62 4.29 23.77 -2.06
N GLY A 63 3.56 23.14 -2.97
CA GLY A 63 3.95 21.88 -3.63
C GLY A 63 3.42 20.63 -2.93
N VAL A 64 2.66 20.77 -1.84
CA VAL A 64 1.82 19.69 -1.27
C VAL A 64 0.50 19.67 -2.04
N SER A 65 0.00 18.48 -2.37
CA SER A 65 -1.26 18.30 -3.11
C SER A 65 -1.96 17.04 -2.65
N ILE A 66 -3.28 17.11 -2.56
CA ILE A 66 -4.14 15.95 -2.26
C ILE A 66 -4.05 14.88 -3.36
N LYS A 67 -3.72 15.24 -4.59
CA LYS A 67 -3.48 14.29 -5.71
C LYS A 67 -2.41 13.25 -5.36
N ASN A 68 -1.42 13.63 -4.56
CA ASN A 68 -0.38 12.71 -4.10
C ASN A 68 -0.94 11.57 -3.24
N LEU A 69 -1.99 11.84 -2.46
CA LEU A 69 -2.69 10.81 -1.69
C LEU A 69 -3.45 9.84 -2.61
N GLY A 70 -3.98 10.31 -3.73
CA GLY A 70 -4.57 9.45 -4.75
C GLY A 70 -3.55 8.46 -5.33
N GLN A 71 -2.32 8.92 -5.63
CA GLN A 71 -1.24 8.02 -6.03
C GLN A 71 -0.85 7.06 -4.90
N ASP A 72 -0.83 7.51 -3.64
CA ASP A 72 -0.57 6.66 -2.49
C ASP A 72 -1.56 5.49 -2.44
N LEU A 73 -2.86 5.75 -2.61
CA LEU A 73 -3.89 4.72 -2.61
C LEU A 73 -3.67 3.67 -3.70
N VAL A 74 -3.44 4.12 -4.94
CA VAL A 74 -3.15 3.23 -6.07
C VAL A 74 -1.89 2.39 -5.80
N ALA A 75 -0.85 3.00 -5.22
CA ALA A 75 0.38 2.30 -4.87
C ALA A 75 0.15 1.22 -3.80
N MET A 76 -0.60 1.53 -2.73
CA MET A 76 -0.85 0.56 -1.66
C MET A 76 -1.61 -0.66 -2.18
N VAL A 77 -2.64 -0.44 -3.00
CA VAL A 77 -3.47 -1.52 -3.54
C VAL A 77 -2.73 -2.35 -4.59
N PHE A 78 -2.16 -1.73 -5.62
CA PHE A 78 -1.62 -2.50 -6.75
C PHE A 78 -0.20 -2.99 -6.56
N ASN A 79 0.58 -2.41 -5.65
CA ASN A 79 1.86 -3.01 -5.27
C ASN A 79 1.69 -4.36 -4.56
N ASP A 80 0.61 -4.55 -3.79
CA ASP A 80 0.28 -5.83 -3.19
C ASP A 80 -0.18 -6.85 -4.25
N ILE A 81 -1.05 -6.43 -5.16
CA ILE A 81 -1.59 -7.27 -6.23
C ILE A 81 -0.48 -7.77 -7.17
N VAL A 82 0.44 -6.90 -7.56
CA VAL A 82 1.54 -7.26 -8.47
C VAL A 82 2.54 -8.23 -7.85
N CYS A 83 2.61 -8.32 -6.52
CA CYS A 83 3.45 -9.31 -5.82
C CYS A 83 3.08 -10.76 -6.19
N PHE A 84 1.86 -11.01 -6.61
CA PHE A 84 1.38 -12.31 -7.08
C PHE A 84 1.54 -12.51 -8.59
N GLY A 85 2.19 -11.58 -9.30
CA GLY A 85 2.34 -11.62 -10.75
C GLY A 85 1.11 -11.14 -11.52
N ALA A 86 0.13 -10.57 -10.84
CA ALA A 86 -1.13 -10.14 -11.45
C ALA A 86 -1.02 -8.77 -12.12
N THR A 87 -1.60 -8.67 -13.32
CA THR A 87 -1.75 -7.42 -14.05
C THR A 87 -3.04 -6.73 -13.58
N PRO A 88 -3.01 -5.43 -13.23
CA PRO A 88 -4.18 -4.67 -12.83
C PRO A 88 -5.30 -4.69 -13.87
N LEU A 89 -6.55 -4.87 -13.42
CA LEU A 89 -7.75 -4.87 -14.28
C LEU A 89 -8.64 -3.66 -14.03
N PHE A 90 -8.95 -3.39 -12.78
CA PHE A 90 -9.79 -2.25 -12.36
C PHE A 90 -9.61 -1.96 -10.87
N MET A 91 -10.13 -0.80 -10.45
CA MET A 91 -10.17 -0.36 -9.07
C MET A 91 -11.56 0.17 -8.72
N ASN A 92 -11.93 0.04 -7.45
CA ASN A 92 -13.03 0.76 -6.80
C ASN A 92 -12.49 1.50 -5.57
N ASP A 93 -13.21 2.51 -5.09
CA ASP A 93 -12.87 3.22 -3.86
C ASP A 93 -14.07 3.37 -2.90
N TYR A 94 -13.75 3.63 -1.65
CA TYR A 94 -14.69 4.06 -0.63
C TYR A 94 -14.09 5.29 0.07
N LEU A 95 -14.72 6.44 -0.13
CA LEU A 95 -14.30 7.71 0.44
C LEU A 95 -15.30 8.12 1.53
N ALA A 96 -14.86 8.11 2.78
CA ALA A 96 -15.63 8.63 3.92
C ALA A 96 -15.22 10.07 4.20
N VAL A 97 -16.18 11.00 4.23
CA VAL A 97 -15.91 12.43 4.39
C VAL A 97 -16.81 13.06 5.46
N PRO A 98 -16.34 14.06 6.23
CA PRO A 98 -17.21 14.79 7.15
C PRO A 98 -18.27 15.64 6.43
N SER A 99 -17.93 16.17 5.25
CA SER A 99 -18.79 16.95 4.36
C SER A 99 -18.24 16.91 2.94
N ILE A 100 -19.06 17.20 1.94
CA ILE A 100 -18.60 17.29 0.56
C ILE A 100 -17.76 18.55 0.35
N ASP A 101 -16.60 18.39 -0.30
CA ASP A 101 -15.68 19.46 -0.70
C ASP A 101 -15.12 19.14 -2.09
N ASP A 102 -14.96 20.15 -2.94
CA ASP A 102 -14.39 20.01 -4.29
C ASP A 102 -12.92 19.54 -4.26
N GLU A 103 -12.22 19.71 -3.15
CA GLU A 103 -10.86 19.16 -2.95
C GLU A 103 -10.82 17.64 -3.16
N TYR A 104 -11.90 16.93 -2.85
CA TYR A 104 -11.98 15.48 -3.07
C TYR A 104 -12.02 15.09 -4.55
N LEU A 105 -12.48 15.97 -5.45
CA LEU A 105 -12.37 15.74 -6.89
C LEU A 105 -10.90 15.68 -7.33
N GLU A 106 -10.04 16.52 -6.73
CA GLU A 106 -8.60 16.47 -6.98
C GLU A 106 -7.97 15.17 -6.45
N LEU A 107 -8.46 14.63 -5.32
CA LEU A 107 -8.04 13.32 -4.83
C LEU A 107 -8.35 12.21 -5.84
N ILE A 108 -9.57 12.21 -6.38
CA ILE A 108 -10.01 11.26 -7.42
C ILE A 108 -9.20 11.45 -8.72
N ASP A 109 -8.91 12.69 -9.10
CA ASP A 109 -8.01 12.96 -10.23
C ASP A 109 -6.62 12.35 -10.01
N GLY A 110 -6.08 12.44 -8.78
CA GLY A 110 -4.81 11.83 -8.42
C GLY A 110 -4.84 10.30 -8.56
N ILE A 111 -5.94 9.66 -8.18
CA ILE A 111 -6.17 8.23 -8.40
C ILE A 111 -6.17 7.92 -9.90
N ASN A 112 -6.99 8.63 -10.68
CA ASN A 112 -7.11 8.41 -12.13
C ASN A 112 -5.78 8.62 -12.86
N ASP A 113 -5.03 9.65 -12.50
CA ASP A 113 -3.74 9.93 -13.10
C ASP A 113 -2.75 8.80 -12.82
N ALA A 114 -2.69 8.30 -11.56
CA ALA A 114 -1.86 7.18 -11.20
C ALA A 114 -2.27 5.88 -11.92
N LEU A 115 -3.56 5.59 -12.06
CA LEU A 115 -4.07 4.42 -12.77
C LEU A 115 -3.71 4.45 -14.27
N LYS A 116 -3.75 5.62 -14.92
CA LYS A 116 -3.37 5.78 -16.33
C LYS A 116 -1.90 5.46 -16.61
N GLU A 117 -1.03 5.61 -15.61
CA GLU A 117 0.40 5.29 -15.72
C GLU A 117 0.68 3.78 -15.58
N LEU A 118 -0.27 2.99 -15.06
CA LEU A 118 -0.11 1.55 -14.93
C LEU A 118 -0.25 0.83 -16.26
N GLU A 119 0.47 -0.27 -16.40
CA GLU A 119 0.25 -1.21 -17.50
C GLU A 119 -1.19 -1.73 -17.47
N GLY A 120 -1.83 -1.76 -18.63
CA GLY A 120 -3.25 -2.08 -18.76
C GLY A 120 -4.18 -0.89 -18.50
N LYS A 121 -3.68 0.21 -17.93
CA LYS A 121 -4.46 1.42 -17.62
C LYS A 121 -5.80 1.08 -16.96
N PRO A 122 -5.78 0.39 -15.83
CA PRO A 122 -7.00 -0.07 -15.16
C PRO A 122 -7.89 1.13 -14.83
N PRO A 123 -9.20 1.08 -15.16
CA PRO A 123 -10.11 2.16 -14.80
C PRO A 123 -10.51 2.12 -13.32
N LEU A 124 -10.81 3.28 -12.73
CA LEU A 124 -11.67 3.38 -11.57
C LEU A 124 -13.11 3.20 -12.07
N ILE A 125 -13.75 2.05 -11.75
CA ILE A 125 -15.05 1.68 -12.37
C ILE A 125 -16.26 1.99 -11.49
N SER A 126 -16.04 2.15 -10.20
CA SER A 126 -17.09 2.44 -9.22
C SER A 126 -16.46 2.99 -7.95
N GLY A 127 -17.27 3.61 -7.12
CA GLY A 127 -16.87 4.11 -5.82
C GLY A 127 -18.07 4.53 -4.99
N GLU A 128 -17.84 4.85 -3.74
CA GLU A 128 -18.82 5.41 -2.82
C GLU A 128 -18.22 6.61 -2.11
N THR A 129 -18.96 7.71 -2.05
CA THR A 129 -18.63 8.86 -1.21
C THR A 129 -19.65 8.98 -0.08
N ALA A 130 -19.27 8.50 1.10
CA ALA A 130 -20.14 8.45 2.27
C ALA A 130 -19.92 9.68 3.17
N ILE A 131 -20.99 10.40 3.48
CA ILE A 131 -20.93 11.55 4.39
C ILE A 131 -21.12 11.04 5.83
N HIS A 132 -20.09 11.24 6.64
CA HIS A 132 -20.06 10.93 8.08
C HIS A 132 -19.71 12.18 8.88
N PRO A 133 -20.72 12.99 9.30
CA PRO A 133 -20.46 14.28 9.96
C PRO A 133 -19.64 14.20 11.25
N ASP A 134 -19.62 13.03 11.88
CA ASP A 134 -18.97 12.82 13.17
C ASP A 134 -17.46 12.44 13.05
N ILE A 135 -16.94 12.23 11.82
CA ILE A 135 -15.50 11.96 11.66
C ILE A 135 -14.71 13.27 11.58
N GLU A 136 -13.55 13.30 12.22
CA GLU A 136 -12.67 14.49 12.25
C GLU A 136 -11.97 14.75 10.91
N THR A 137 -11.65 13.68 10.17
CA THR A 137 -10.91 13.74 8.92
C THR A 137 -11.54 12.78 7.92
N PHE A 138 -11.36 13.04 6.62
CA PHE A 138 -11.73 12.04 5.64
C PHE A 138 -10.87 10.78 5.78
N ASP A 139 -11.39 9.66 5.31
CA ASP A 139 -10.63 8.43 5.10
C ASP A 139 -10.98 7.83 3.73
N ILE A 140 -10.03 7.11 3.14
CA ILE A 140 -10.22 6.49 1.83
C ILE A 140 -9.59 5.11 1.79
N ALA A 141 -10.35 4.17 1.25
CA ALA A 141 -9.88 2.82 0.95
C ALA A 141 -10.06 2.52 -0.54
N GLY A 142 -9.09 1.80 -1.09
CA GLY A 142 -9.15 1.30 -2.45
C GLY A 142 -9.30 -0.22 -2.46
N PHE A 143 -10.06 -0.72 -3.42
CA PHE A 143 -10.22 -2.13 -3.70
C PHE A 143 -9.83 -2.39 -5.15
N GLY A 144 -8.70 -3.08 -5.34
CA GLY A 144 -8.18 -3.41 -6.67
C GLY A 144 -8.37 -4.87 -7.03
N VAL A 145 -8.47 -5.12 -8.33
CA VAL A 145 -8.47 -6.47 -8.90
C VAL A 145 -7.46 -6.53 -10.03
N GLY A 146 -6.67 -7.59 -10.04
CA GLY A 146 -5.77 -7.97 -11.12
C GLY A 146 -6.01 -9.40 -11.58
N ALA A 147 -5.48 -9.78 -12.72
CA ALA A 147 -5.51 -11.14 -13.23
C ALA A 147 -4.10 -11.67 -13.43
N CYS A 148 -3.93 -12.96 -13.13
CA CYS A 148 -2.67 -13.66 -13.31
C CYS A 148 -2.93 -15.06 -13.88
N PRO A 149 -2.34 -15.43 -15.03
CA PRO A 149 -2.34 -16.81 -15.48
C PRO A 149 -1.77 -17.73 -14.40
N LYS A 150 -2.42 -18.86 -14.14
CA LYS A 150 -2.01 -19.81 -13.08
C LYS A 150 -0.53 -20.21 -13.17
N ALA A 151 -0.01 -20.33 -14.37
CA ALA A 151 1.40 -20.67 -14.61
C ALA A 151 2.39 -19.58 -14.16
N ASN A 152 1.91 -18.34 -13.98
CA ASN A 152 2.71 -17.18 -13.61
C ASN A 152 2.45 -16.71 -12.17
N TYR A 153 1.58 -17.40 -11.44
CA TYR A 153 1.20 -17.03 -10.08
C TYR A 153 2.35 -17.25 -9.10
N ILE A 154 2.67 -16.21 -8.34
CA ILE A 154 3.78 -16.19 -7.38
C ILE A 154 3.20 -16.19 -5.97
N ASP A 155 3.40 -17.26 -5.21
CA ASP A 155 2.90 -17.44 -3.84
C ASP A 155 3.99 -17.69 -2.79
N GLY A 156 5.25 -17.58 -3.20
CA GLY A 156 6.40 -17.80 -2.31
C GLY A 156 6.74 -19.27 -2.05
N LYS A 157 5.94 -20.25 -2.49
CA LYS A 157 6.18 -21.68 -2.20
C LYS A 157 7.47 -22.24 -2.79
N ASN A 158 8.02 -21.56 -3.80
CA ASN A 158 9.27 -21.95 -4.45
C ASN A 158 10.51 -21.34 -3.80
N ILE A 159 10.34 -20.49 -2.76
CA ILE A 159 11.46 -19.88 -2.04
C ILE A 159 12.24 -20.97 -1.31
N LYS A 160 13.56 -20.94 -1.43
CA LYS A 160 14.47 -21.94 -0.86
C LYS A 160 15.75 -21.31 -0.32
N GLU A 161 16.48 -22.06 0.47
CA GLU A 161 17.79 -21.66 0.96
C GLU A 161 18.75 -21.39 -0.23
N GLY A 162 19.47 -20.25 -0.16
CA GLY A 162 20.36 -19.79 -1.21
C GLY A 162 19.73 -18.79 -2.19
N ASP A 163 18.42 -18.56 -2.12
CA ASP A 163 17.79 -17.51 -2.92
C ASP A 163 18.31 -16.14 -2.50
N VAL A 164 18.51 -15.26 -3.49
CA VAL A 164 19.03 -13.90 -3.30
C VAL A 164 17.89 -12.91 -3.21
N ILE A 165 17.94 -12.03 -2.20
CA ILE A 165 16.95 -10.97 -2.01
C ILE A 165 17.43 -9.71 -2.74
N LEU A 166 16.59 -9.19 -3.63
CA LEU A 166 16.78 -7.94 -4.33
C LEU A 166 15.80 -6.88 -3.83
N GLY A 167 16.32 -5.74 -3.39
CA GLY A 167 15.50 -4.62 -2.93
C GLY A 167 15.33 -3.55 -4.00
N LEU A 168 14.08 -3.13 -4.22
CA LEU A 168 13.75 -1.94 -5.00
C LEU A 168 13.68 -0.72 -4.07
N ARG A 169 14.29 0.40 -4.49
CA ARG A 169 14.31 1.63 -3.68
C ARG A 169 12.91 2.24 -3.57
N SER A 170 12.57 2.72 -2.36
CA SER A 170 11.37 3.54 -2.12
C SER A 170 11.56 4.97 -2.61
N SER A 171 10.46 5.74 -2.64
CA SER A 171 10.45 7.20 -2.81
C SER A 171 10.52 7.95 -1.48
N GLY A 172 10.46 7.26 -0.37
CA GLY A 172 10.41 7.79 0.98
C GLY A 172 9.70 6.83 1.93
N PHE A 173 8.94 7.36 2.86
CA PHE A 173 8.18 6.57 3.85
C PHE A 173 6.93 5.89 3.26
N HIS A 174 6.56 6.22 2.04
CA HIS A 174 5.33 5.78 1.39
C HIS A 174 4.09 6.17 2.20
N SER A 175 3.26 5.20 2.60
CA SER A 175 2.03 5.45 3.37
C SER A 175 2.05 4.81 4.76
N ASN A 176 3.20 4.34 5.24
CA ASN A 176 3.31 3.62 6.50
C ASN A 176 4.12 4.38 7.57
N GLY A 177 3.82 4.12 8.84
CA GLY A 177 4.56 4.67 9.98
C GLY A 177 4.22 6.12 10.34
N TYR A 178 3.21 6.75 9.72
CA TYR A 178 2.91 8.18 9.91
C TYR A 178 2.41 8.53 11.30
N THR A 179 1.79 7.63 12.04
CA THR A 179 1.44 7.85 13.45
C THR A 179 2.71 8.10 14.28
N LEU A 180 3.73 7.29 14.09
CA LEU A 180 5.02 7.46 14.76
C LEU A 180 5.78 8.68 14.24
N ILE A 181 5.82 8.88 12.91
CA ILE A 181 6.47 10.04 12.27
C ILE A 181 5.86 11.33 12.83
N ARG A 182 4.53 11.48 12.84
CA ARG A 182 3.85 12.66 13.35
C ARG A 182 4.23 12.92 14.81
N LYS A 183 4.19 11.91 15.67
CA LYS A 183 4.54 12.06 17.08
C LYS A 183 6.02 12.42 17.29
N VAL A 184 6.94 11.80 16.56
CA VAL A 184 8.39 12.05 16.71
C VAL A 184 8.81 13.40 16.15
N TRP A 185 8.25 13.79 14.98
CA TRP A 185 8.72 14.94 14.23
C TRP A 185 7.88 16.20 14.44
N LEU A 186 6.55 16.06 14.66
CA LEU A 186 5.66 17.18 14.88
C LEU A 186 5.68 17.70 16.32
N GLU A 187 5.89 16.82 17.30
CA GLU A 187 5.97 17.20 18.72
C GLU A 187 7.36 17.71 19.11
N LYS A 188 8.40 17.39 18.37
CA LYS A 188 9.76 17.87 18.64
C LYS A 188 10.07 19.11 17.80
N GLU A 189 10.87 20.03 18.37
CA GLU A 189 11.28 21.33 17.80
C GLU A 189 11.84 21.31 16.36
N ALA A 190 12.05 20.12 15.77
CA ALA A 190 12.52 19.96 14.39
C ALA A 190 11.64 20.67 13.36
N LEU A 191 10.34 20.83 13.62
CA LEU A 191 9.42 21.54 12.72
C LEU A 191 9.41 23.07 12.90
N ARG A 192 10.14 23.58 13.87
CA ARG A 192 10.42 25.03 13.99
C ARG A 192 11.63 25.46 13.17
N SER A 193 12.28 24.52 12.47
CA SER A 193 13.46 24.79 11.65
C SER A 193 13.10 25.56 10.37
N LYS A 194 14.10 26.25 9.80
CA LYS A 194 13.98 26.91 8.49
C LYS A 194 13.64 25.93 7.36
N ASP A 195 13.84 24.62 7.58
CA ASP A 195 13.68 23.56 6.60
C ASP A 195 12.34 22.81 6.76
N ARG A 196 11.41 23.32 7.58
CA ARG A 196 10.13 22.67 7.88
C ARG A 196 9.38 22.26 6.61
N ASP A 197 9.19 23.18 5.69
CA ASP A 197 8.41 22.96 4.48
C ASP A 197 9.07 21.88 3.59
N GLU A 198 10.38 21.88 3.51
CA GLU A 198 11.12 20.86 2.75
C GLU A 198 10.99 19.47 3.38
N ILE A 199 11.02 19.39 4.72
CA ILE A 199 10.78 18.15 5.44
C ILE A 199 9.36 17.65 5.20
N ILE A 200 8.35 18.51 5.28
CA ILE A 200 6.95 18.16 5.01
C ILE A 200 6.79 17.64 3.59
N LYS A 201 7.37 18.30 2.58
CA LYS A 201 7.33 17.81 1.19
C LYS A 201 7.93 16.41 1.05
N ARG A 202 9.06 16.15 1.70
CA ARG A 202 9.68 14.80 1.71
C ARG A 202 8.80 13.77 2.38
N LEU A 203 8.17 14.11 3.50
CA LEU A 203 7.23 13.22 4.18
C LEU A 203 5.98 12.97 3.33
N LEU A 204 5.48 13.96 2.59
CA LEU A 204 4.32 13.84 1.73
C LEU A 204 4.65 13.42 0.29
N THR A 205 5.90 13.03 0.02
CA THR A 205 6.26 12.42 -1.27
C THR A 205 5.38 11.19 -1.52
N PRO A 206 4.73 11.09 -2.69
CA PRO A 206 3.84 9.98 -2.98
C PRO A 206 4.59 8.65 -3.05
N SER A 207 3.89 7.59 -2.68
CA SER A 207 4.38 6.21 -2.74
C SER A 207 4.74 5.83 -4.16
N ARG A 208 5.87 5.14 -4.31
CA ARG A 208 6.27 4.61 -5.61
C ARG A 208 5.36 3.45 -6.00
N ILE A 209 4.88 3.48 -7.23
CA ILE A 209 4.17 2.38 -7.84
C ILE A 209 5.18 1.49 -8.56
N TYR A 210 5.26 0.21 -8.18
CA TYR A 210 6.23 -0.74 -8.73
C TYR A 210 5.64 -1.61 -9.84
N VAL A 211 4.35 -1.54 -10.11
CA VAL A 211 3.60 -2.42 -11.02
C VAL A 211 4.31 -2.61 -12.35
N ASN A 212 4.56 -1.54 -13.10
CA ASN A 212 5.18 -1.63 -14.42
C ASN A 212 6.59 -2.23 -14.37
N THR A 213 7.36 -1.89 -13.32
CA THR A 213 8.72 -2.43 -13.12
C THR A 213 8.67 -3.93 -12.85
N ILE A 214 7.79 -4.38 -11.97
CA ILE A 214 7.65 -5.80 -11.62
C ILE A 214 7.14 -6.59 -12.82
N LEU A 215 6.09 -6.13 -13.49
CA LEU A 215 5.58 -6.80 -14.70
C LEU A 215 6.63 -6.91 -15.81
N ALA A 216 7.45 -5.87 -16.01
CA ALA A 216 8.57 -5.93 -16.97
C ALA A 216 9.63 -6.96 -16.57
N VAL A 217 9.95 -7.06 -15.28
CA VAL A 217 10.88 -8.07 -14.75
C VAL A 217 10.29 -9.47 -14.93
N LEU A 218 9.02 -9.67 -14.59
CA LEU A 218 8.34 -10.96 -14.70
C LEU A 218 8.26 -11.46 -16.15
N ARG A 219 7.98 -10.59 -17.12
CA ARG A 219 8.00 -10.99 -18.54
C ARG A 219 9.32 -11.60 -18.99
N LYS A 220 10.41 -11.24 -18.35
CA LYS A 220 11.76 -11.71 -18.75
C LYS A 220 12.32 -12.78 -17.84
N TYR A 221 11.98 -12.76 -16.57
CA TYR A 221 12.67 -13.55 -15.55
C TYR A 221 11.71 -14.34 -14.64
N ALA A 222 10.42 -14.48 -14.97
CA ALA A 222 9.45 -15.16 -14.12
C ALA A 222 9.94 -16.52 -13.58
N PRO A 223 10.60 -17.41 -14.37
CA PRO A 223 11.06 -18.68 -13.86
C PRO A 223 12.14 -18.60 -12.77
N SER A 224 12.76 -17.43 -12.61
CA SER A 224 13.81 -17.18 -11.60
C SER A 224 13.30 -16.38 -10.41
N ILE A 225 12.01 -16.02 -10.36
CA ILE A 225 11.41 -15.23 -9.29
C ILE A 225 10.56 -16.17 -8.42
N ASN A 226 11.03 -16.46 -7.22
CA ASN A 226 10.38 -17.38 -6.30
C ASN A 226 9.39 -16.70 -5.33
N GLY A 227 9.52 -15.39 -5.13
CA GLY A 227 8.62 -14.60 -4.29
C GLY A 227 8.82 -13.10 -4.50
N ILE A 228 7.79 -12.32 -4.24
CA ILE A 228 7.80 -10.86 -4.27
C ILE A 228 7.06 -10.36 -3.03
N CYS A 229 7.63 -9.39 -2.32
CA CYS A 229 7.04 -8.83 -1.12
C CYS A 229 7.00 -7.30 -1.19
N HIS A 230 5.84 -6.72 -0.99
CA HIS A 230 5.69 -5.30 -0.75
C HIS A 230 5.99 -5.01 0.72
N ILE A 231 6.99 -4.16 0.97
CA ILE A 231 7.38 -3.78 2.34
C ILE A 231 6.52 -2.59 2.77
N THR A 232 5.64 -2.84 3.74
CA THR A 232 4.68 -1.90 4.32
C THR A 232 4.87 -1.77 5.84
N GLY A 233 3.78 -1.60 6.62
CA GLY A 233 3.83 -1.62 8.08
C GLY A 233 4.47 -2.90 8.61
N GLY A 234 5.31 -2.80 9.65
CA GLY A 234 6.12 -3.91 10.18
C GLY A 234 7.48 -4.07 9.49
N GLY A 235 7.72 -3.41 8.34
CA GLY A 235 9.03 -3.38 7.69
C GLY A 235 9.49 -4.77 7.24
N ARG A 236 10.70 -5.19 7.63
CA ARG A 236 11.30 -6.46 7.21
C ARG A 236 10.50 -7.71 7.61
N GLU A 237 9.67 -7.61 8.63
CA GLU A 237 8.80 -8.72 9.08
C GLU A 237 7.79 -9.13 7.99
N ASN A 238 7.49 -8.24 7.03
CA ASN A 238 6.64 -8.58 5.90
C ASN A 238 7.20 -9.74 5.05
N LEU A 239 8.51 -9.92 5.03
CA LEU A 239 9.13 -11.05 4.33
C LEU A 239 8.73 -12.40 4.92
N ASN A 240 8.40 -12.46 6.20
CA ASN A 240 7.93 -13.69 6.86
C ASN A 240 6.61 -14.20 6.28
N ARG A 241 5.83 -13.32 5.63
CA ARG A 241 4.57 -13.72 4.95
C ARG A 241 4.79 -14.65 3.76
N LEU A 242 5.99 -14.61 3.18
CA LEU A 242 6.35 -15.44 2.03
C LEU A 242 7.20 -16.65 2.41
N MET A 243 7.92 -16.57 3.53
CA MET A 243 8.86 -17.60 3.93
C MET A 243 8.16 -18.63 4.80
N GLY A 244 8.37 -19.92 4.52
CA GLY A 244 7.98 -20.98 5.43
C GLY A 244 8.73 -20.89 6.77
N GLU A 245 8.21 -21.53 7.81
CA GLU A 245 8.72 -21.50 9.20
C GLU A 245 10.22 -21.87 9.34
N ASN A 246 10.79 -22.53 8.35
CA ASN A 246 12.18 -23.05 8.38
C ASN A 246 13.19 -22.15 7.64
N LEU A 247 12.77 -21.01 7.07
CA LEU A 247 13.64 -20.10 6.35
C LEU A 247 13.97 -18.87 7.20
N ASN A 248 15.25 -18.52 7.28
CA ASN A 248 15.73 -17.36 7.99
C ASN A 248 16.43 -16.39 7.03
N LEU A 249 16.14 -15.10 7.19
CA LEU A 249 16.87 -14.04 6.51
C LEU A 249 18.28 -13.91 7.10
N ARG A 250 19.29 -13.98 6.24
CA ARG A 250 20.66 -13.57 6.57
C ARG A 250 20.96 -12.26 5.86
N PRO A 251 21.52 -11.25 6.57
CA PRO A 251 21.94 -9.99 5.98
C PRO A 251 23.08 -10.16 4.99
#